data_649af33b5509c2aa16d2bcaec42317b8
#
_entry.id   649af33b5509c2aa16d2bcaec42317b8
#
_cell.length_a   1.000
_cell.length_b   1.000
_cell.length_c   1.000
_cell.angle_alpha   90.00
_cell.angle_beta   90.00
_cell.angle_gamma   90.00
#
_symmetry.space_group_name_H-M   'P 1'
#
loop_
_entity.id
_entity.type
_entity.pdbx_description
1 polymer ?
#
loop_
_entity_poly.entity_id
_entity_poly.type
_entity_poly.pdbx_seq_one_letter_code
_entity_poly.pdbx_strand_id
1 'polypeptide(L)'
;NESISRPRFIGLKEFGPNNLIYHNGGKYKVNRITPNDVSLDLMEIKISKETNYAFLGKDEGKGKNQDPITGTQFTASNIELHQNLLELEAAQSENSERISCMEEVRTSEGYVTELYLNSADSLLDATKIKLTVDGDELMKLFYAPAAKLILLNKKWKRGRDDGFDIGTKTGFFKTKKQLEKPNPEDPIQNIMLYTYDTSDVLYVQPIKSLGLTEEGVVTMQYALEKAIEQLYNIEPVEIDARLMGSDEYKNIMLYESAEGSIGVLKDIARNPAKLR
;
A
#
# COMPACT_ATOMS: atom_id res chain seq x y z
N ASN A 1 20.62 0.03 23.59
CA ASN A 1 19.85 -0.10 22.35
C ASN A 1 18.38 -0.25 22.73
N GLU A 2 17.57 0.68 22.34
CA GLU A 2 16.11 0.66 22.54
C GLU A 2 15.46 0.25 21.21
N SER A 3 14.41 -0.56 21.26
CA SER A 3 13.68 -1.02 20.09
C SER A 3 12.25 -0.47 20.13
N ILE A 4 11.78 0.08 19.02
CA ILE A 4 10.42 0.59 18.85
C ILE A 4 9.73 -0.26 17.77
N SER A 5 8.55 -0.78 18.09
CA SER A 5 7.71 -1.53 17.16
C SER A 5 6.50 -0.70 16.71
N ARG A 6 6.05 -0.92 15.49
CA ARG A 6 4.83 -0.33 14.90
C ARG A 6 4.11 -1.36 14.05
N PRO A 7 2.79 -1.26 13.89
CA PRO A 7 2.07 -1.98 12.85
C PRO A 7 2.71 -1.77 11.48
N ARG A 8 2.71 -2.79 10.63
CA ARG A 8 3.52 -2.82 9.40
C ARG A 8 3.32 -1.59 8.50
N PHE A 9 2.10 -1.19 8.22
CA PHE A 9 1.81 -0.05 7.34
C PHE A 9 2.22 1.30 7.95
N ILE A 10 2.09 1.43 9.27
CA ILE A 10 2.59 2.61 10.00
C ILE A 10 4.12 2.59 10.00
N GLY A 11 4.72 1.42 10.25
CA GLY A 11 6.17 1.24 10.27
C GLY A 11 6.82 1.63 8.95
N LEU A 12 6.25 1.26 7.80
CA LEU A 12 6.78 1.64 6.49
C LEU A 12 6.86 3.17 6.32
N LYS A 13 5.90 3.91 6.88
CA LYS A 13 5.86 5.37 6.82
C LYS A 13 6.76 6.02 7.88
N GLU A 14 6.74 5.52 9.11
CA GLU A 14 7.50 6.09 10.21
C GLU A 14 9.00 5.74 10.14
N PHE A 15 9.34 4.53 9.71
CA PHE A 15 10.73 4.05 9.63
C PHE A 15 11.32 4.16 8.22
N GLY A 16 10.66 4.92 7.34
CA GLY A 16 11.15 5.19 6.00
C GLY A 16 12.43 6.02 5.99
N PRO A 17 13.12 6.11 4.82
CA PRO A 17 14.41 6.76 4.66
C PRO A 17 14.44 8.19 5.18
N ASN A 18 15.43 8.50 6.02
CA ASN A 18 15.67 9.84 6.61
C ASN A 18 14.51 10.42 7.44
N ASN A 19 13.46 9.65 7.73
CA ASN A 19 12.39 10.14 8.58
C ASN A 19 12.87 10.38 10.01
N LEU A 20 12.18 11.28 10.71
CA LEU A 20 12.50 11.66 12.08
C LEU A 20 11.55 10.97 13.05
N ILE A 21 12.11 10.25 14.00
CA ILE A 21 11.39 9.60 15.08
C ILE A 21 11.60 10.41 16.35
N TYR A 22 10.51 10.78 17.02
CA TYR A 22 10.53 11.48 18.29
C TYR A 22 10.19 10.48 19.40
N HIS A 23 11.15 10.21 20.26
CA HIS A 23 10.99 9.22 21.33
C HIS A 23 11.78 9.64 22.58
N ASN A 24 11.16 9.52 23.76
CA ASN A 24 11.76 9.84 25.06
C ASN A 24 12.53 11.17 25.11
N GLY A 25 11.96 12.24 24.51
CA GLY A 25 12.58 13.56 24.47
C GLY A 25 13.77 13.68 23.50
N GLY A 26 14.09 12.63 22.76
CA GLY A 26 15.12 12.59 21.72
C GLY A 26 14.54 12.63 20.32
N LYS A 27 15.36 13.05 19.36
CA LYS A 27 15.07 13.08 17.93
C LYS A 27 16.05 12.16 17.22
N TYR A 28 15.53 11.19 16.52
CA TYR A 28 16.29 10.14 15.85
C TYR A 28 16.00 10.14 14.37
N LYS A 29 17.05 10.12 13.55
CA LYS A 29 16.93 10.05 12.10
C LYS A 29 17.15 8.63 11.63
N VAL A 30 16.21 8.08 10.88
CA VAL A 30 16.34 6.77 10.24
C VAL A 30 17.41 6.88 9.14
N ASN A 31 18.51 6.18 9.28
CA ASN A 31 19.67 6.31 8.42
C ASN A 31 20.00 5.05 7.62
N ARG A 32 19.52 3.88 8.05
CA ARG A 32 19.75 2.64 7.32
C ARG A 32 18.67 1.60 7.54
N ILE A 33 18.58 0.67 6.62
CA ILE A 33 17.75 -0.54 6.71
C ILE A 33 18.58 -1.74 7.11
N THR A 34 17.95 -2.75 7.68
CA THR A 34 18.50 -4.10 7.92
C THR A 34 17.67 -5.10 7.11
N PRO A 35 18.27 -6.15 6.50
CA PRO A 35 19.62 -6.68 6.64
C PRO A 35 20.70 -5.94 5.85
N ASN A 36 21.97 -6.29 6.12
CA ASN A 36 23.13 -5.58 5.58
C ASN A 36 23.41 -5.84 4.09
N ASP A 37 22.98 -6.94 3.50
CA ASP A 37 23.13 -7.20 2.07
C ASP A 37 21.76 -7.21 1.39
N VAL A 38 21.33 -6.04 0.94
CA VAL A 38 20.01 -5.83 0.31
C VAL A 38 19.93 -6.35 -1.13
N SER A 39 21.06 -6.70 -1.75
CA SER A 39 21.09 -7.14 -3.15
C SER A 39 20.49 -8.53 -3.36
N LEU A 40 20.39 -9.33 -2.30
CA LEU A 40 19.94 -10.71 -2.37
C LEU A 40 18.41 -10.87 -2.29
N ASP A 41 17.72 -9.91 -1.67
CA ASP A 41 16.28 -10.01 -1.36
C ASP A 41 15.40 -9.09 -2.21
N LEU A 42 15.93 -8.61 -3.34
CA LEU A 42 15.19 -7.70 -4.21
C LEU A 42 14.11 -8.43 -5.01
N MET A 43 12.91 -7.89 -4.90
CA MET A 43 11.73 -8.39 -5.59
C MET A 43 11.35 -7.50 -6.76
N GLU A 44 10.46 -8.00 -7.61
CA GLU A 44 9.76 -7.23 -8.62
C GLU A 44 8.25 -7.31 -8.39
N ILE A 45 7.51 -6.32 -8.86
CA ILE A 45 6.05 -6.30 -8.77
C ILE A 45 5.45 -5.98 -10.13
N LYS A 46 4.45 -6.76 -10.53
CA LYS A 46 3.64 -6.54 -11.72
C LYS A 46 2.24 -6.15 -11.29
N ILE A 47 1.78 -5.00 -11.75
CA ILE A 47 0.55 -4.35 -11.28
C ILE A 47 -0.41 -4.20 -12.45
N SER A 48 -1.67 -4.57 -12.26
CA SER A 48 -2.76 -4.22 -13.15
C SER A 48 -3.17 -2.76 -12.93
N LYS A 49 -3.13 -1.94 -13.97
CA LYS A 49 -3.62 -0.56 -13.91
C LYS A 49 -5.13 -0.47 -13.73
N GLU A 50 -5.87 -1.50 -14.14
CA GLU A 50 -7.32 -1.53 -14.03
C GLU A 50 -7.79 -1.67 -12.58
N THR A 51 -7.12 -2.52 -11.80
CA THR A 51 -7.62 -2.91 -10.48
C THR A 51 -6.66 -2.64 -9.33
N ASN A 52 -5.41 -2.24 -9.61
CA ASN A 52 -4.31 -2.26 -8.66
C ASN A 52 -4.10 -3.63 -8.01
N TYR A 53 -4.44 -4.70 -8.75
CA TYR A 53 -4.02 -6.04 -8.38
C TYR A 53 -2.53 -6.22 -8.70
N ALA A 54 -1.77 -6.75 -7.76
CA ALA A 54 -0.33 -6.88 -7.89
C ALA A 54 0.14 -8.32 -7.72
N PHE A 55 1.12 -8.73 -8.52
CA PHE A 55 1.88 -9.97 -8.36
C PHE A 55 3.26 -9.60 -7.84
N LEU A 56 3.63 -10.10 -6.67
CA LEU A 56 4.92 -9.83 -6.03
C LEU A 56 5.87 -10.99 -6.26
N GLY A 57 7.02 -10.69 -6.89
CA GLY A 57 8.05 -11.68 -7.23
C GLY A 57 7.87 -12.28 -8.61
N LYS A 58 8.98 -12.79 -9.14
CA LYS A 58 9.05 -13.31 -10.52
C LYS A 58 8.13 -14.51 -10.75
N ASP A 59 8.03 -15.37 -9.77
CA ASP A 59 7.30 -16.64 -9.92
C ASP A 59 5.78 -16.44 -9.84
N GLU A 60 5.31 -15.54 -8.99
CA GLU A 60 3.89 -15.26 -8.85
C GLU A 60 3.27 -14.65 -10.11
N GLY A 61 3.99 -13.74 -10.77
CA GLY A 61 3.55 -13.10 -12.02
C GLY A 61 3.78 -13.93 -13.28
N LYS A 62 4.52 -15.05 -13.20
CA LYS A 62 4.90 -15.85 -14.35
C LYS A 62 3.71 -16.60 -14.94
N GLY A 63 3.49 -16.42 -16.24
CA GLY A 63 2.37 -17.07 -16.94
C GLY A 63 0.99 -16.49 -16.61
N LYS A 64 0.89 -15.49 -15.75
CA LYS A 64 -0.35 -14.80 -15.45
C LYS A 64 -0.56 -13.70 -16.50
N ASN A 65 -1.50 -13.95 -17.42
CA ASN A 65 -1.73 -13.10 -18.58
C ASN A 65 -3.03 -12.29 -18.49
N GLN A 66 -3.74 -12.36 -17.37
CA GLN A 66 -4.99 -11.65 -17.17
C GLN A 66 -5.13 -11.16 -15.72
N ASP A 67 -5.91 -10.09 -15.56
CA ASP A 67 -6.29 -9.57 -14.27
C ASP A 67 -7.23 -10.55 -13.54
N PRO A 68 -6.91 -10.97 -12.30
CA PRO A 68 -7.73 -11.95 -11.59
C PRO A 68 -9.12 -11.46 -11.18
N ILE A 69 -9.31 -10.14 -11.07
CA ILE A 69 -10.58 -9.53 -10.68
C ILE A 69 -11.51 -9.41 -11.89
N THR A 70 -11.00 -8.84 -12.99
CA THR A 70 -11.81 -8.50 -14.18
C THR A 70 -11.71 -9.53 -15.30
N GLY A 71 -10.63 -10.33 -15.35
CA GLY A 71 -10.32 -11.23 -16.44
C GLY A 71 -9.74 -10.54 -17.68
N THR A 72 -9.45 -9.23 -17.59
CA THR A 72 -8.87 -8.47 -18.70
C THR A 72 -7.46 -8.99 -19.03
N GLN A 73 -7.19 -9.23 -20.30
CA GLN A 73 -5.88 -9.67 -20.77
C GLN A 73 -4.84 -8.57 -20.57
N PHE A 74 -3.66 -8.94 -20.05
CA PHE A 74 -2.56 -8.02 -19.87
C PHE A 74 -1.88 -7.67 -21.19
N THR A 75 -1.63 -6.38 -21.35
CA THR A 75 -0.87 -5.76 -22.42
C THR A 75 0.14 -4.80 -21.81
N ALA A 76 1.11 -4.35 -22.59
CA ALA A 76 2.09 -3.36 -22.11
C ALA A 76 1.45 -2.02 -21.66
N SER A 77 0.25 -1.71 -22.16
CA SER A 77 -0.44 -0.46 -21.83
C SER A 77 -1.22 -0.51 -20.50
N ASN A 78 -1.71 -1.70 -20.10
CA ASN A 78 -2.56 -1.85 -18.91
C ASN A 78 -1.86 -2.49 -17.71
N ILE A 79 -0.52 -2.64 -17.78
CA ILE A 79 0.31 -3.09 -16.65
C ILE A 79 1.37 -2.06 -16.29
N GLU A 80 1.81 -2.11 -15.05
CA GLU A 80 2.99 -1.40 -14.53
C GLU A 80 3.94 -2.42 -13.91
N LEU A 81 5.25 -2.23 -14.15
CA LEU A 81 6.30 -3.12 -13.64
C LEU A 81 7.30 -2.29 -12.85
N HIS A 82 7.52 -2.65 -11.60
CA HIS A 82 8.61 -2.10 -10.82
C HIS A 82 9.58 -3.21 -10.42
N GLN A 83 10.85 -2.86 -10.40
CA GLN A 83 11.95 -3.74 -10.00
C GLN A 83 12.66 -3.15 -8.78
N ASN A 84 13.51 -3.94 -8.16
CA ASN A 84 14.30 -3.52 -7.00
C ASN A 84 13.42 -3.11 -5.81
N LEU A 85 12.47 -3.94 -5.46
CA LEU A 85 11.68 -3.77 -4.25
C LEU A 85 12.30 -4.54 -3.09
N LEU A 86 12.38 -3.91 -1.92
CA LEU A 86 12.85 -4.53 -0.70
C LEU A 86 11.80 -4.44 0.40
N GLU A 87 11.55 -5.55 1.10
CA GLU A 87 10.68 -5.54 2.27
C GLU A 87 11.35 -4.78 3.42
N LEU A 88 10.64 -3.83 4.01
CA LEU A 88 11.11 -3.12 5.18
C LEU A 88 10.71 -3.90 6.44
N GLU A 89 11.59 -4.77 6.91
CA GLU A 89 11.41 -5.52 8.16
C GLU A 89 11.90 -4.73 9.37
N ALA A 90 13.05 -4.09 9.25
CA ALA A 90 13.66 -3.31 10.30
C ALA A 90 14.50 -2.15 9.74
N ALA A 91 14.56 -1.08 10.51
CA ALA A 91 15.40 0.06 10.22
C ALA A 91 16.20 0.47 11.48
N GLN A 92 17.31 1.16 11.27
CA GLN A 92 18.09 1.75 12.34
C GLN A 92 18.09 3.26 12.22
N SER A 93 18.15 3.89 13.37
CA SER A 93 18.21 5.34 13.48
C SER A 93 19.40 5.77 14.33
N GLU A 94 19.88 6.96 14.07
CA GLU A 94 20.89 7.62 14.90
C GLU A 94 20.31 8.85 15.57
N ASN A 95 20.86 9.22 16.73
CA ASN A 95 20.49 10.47 17.41
C ASN A 95 20.86 11.64 16.50
N SER A 96 19.88 12.46 16.15
CA SER A 96 20.09 13.60 15.27
C SER A 96 20.44 14.84 16.09
N GLU A 97 19.48 15.32 16.86
CA GLU A 97 19.63 16.53 17.68
C GLU A 97 18.65 16.47 18.85
N ARG A 98 18.84 17.32 19.85
CA ARG A 98 17.83 17.50 20.89
C ARG A 98 16.62 18.24 20.30
N ILE A 99 15.44 17.88 20.77
CA ILE A 99 14.21 18.60 20.43
C ILE A 99 14.36 20.05 20.95
N SER A 100 14.26 21.00 20.02
CA SER A 100 14.24 22.43 20.39
C SER A 100 12.85 22.78 20.95
N CYS A 101 12.82 23.64 21.97
CA CYS A 101 11.57 24.21 22.48
C CYS A 101 10.83 25.09 21.44
N MET A 102 11.51 25.47 20.36
CA MET A 102 10.93 26.20 19.23
C MET A 102 10.39 25.27 18.12
N GLU A 103 10.53 23.94 18.26
CA GLU A 103 10.06 22.97 17.27
C GLU A 103 8.58 22.66 17.50
N GLU A 104 7.71 23.62 17.14
CA GLU A 104 6.25 23.52 17.32
C GLU A 104 5.62 22.47 16.40
N VAL A 105 6.25 22.20 15.27
CA VAL A 105 5.73 21.26 14.27
C VAL A 105 6.74 20.14 14.02
N ARG A 106 6.31 18.90 14.27
CA ARG A 106 7.08 17.71 13.90
C ARG A 106 7.18 17.63 12.38
N THR A 107 8.40 17.71 11.86
CA THR A 107 8.64 17.63 10.43
C THR A 107 8.74 16.18 9.98
N SER A 108 8.02 15.84 8.93
CA SER A 108 8.19 14.60 8.17
C SER A 108 8.33 14.97 6.71
N GLU A 109 9.29 14.40 6.03
CA GLU A 109 9.46 14.65 4.60
C GLU A 109 8.28 14.10 3.78
N GLY A 110 7.60 13.10 4.31
CA GLY A 110 6.48 12.43 3.68
C GLY A 110 6.88 11.62 2.45
N TYR A 111 6.05 10.65 2.14
CA TYR A 111 6.27 9.72 1.03
C TYR A 111 5.04 9.63 0.15
N VAL A 112 5.24 9.22 -1.09
CA VAL A 112 4.18 8.74 -1.97
C VAL A 112 4.09 7.23 -1.75
N THR A 113 2.98 6.80 -1.17
CA THR A 113 2.71 5.38 -0.91
C THR A 113 1.50 4.93 -1.69
N GLU A 114 1.56 3.72 -2.24
CA GLU A 114 0.47 3.10 -2.98
C GLU A 114 0.12 1.74 -2.39
N LEU A 115 -1.16 1.42 -2.35
CA LEU A 115 -1.69 0.17 -1.81
C LEU A 115 -2.16 -0.72 -2.95
N TYR A 116 -1.78 -2.00 -2.90
CA TYR A 116 -2.10 -3.00 -3.89
C TYR A 116 -2.73 -4.23 -3.25
N LEU A 117 -3.64 -4.85 -3.96
CA LEU A 117 -4.21 -6.14 -3.60
C LEU A 117 -3.37 -7.26 -4.20
N ASN A 118 -2.87 -8.16 -3.34
CA ASN A 118 -2.20 -9.39 -3.76
C ASN A 118 -2.86 -10.55 -3.03
N SER A 119 -3.64 -11.34 -3.73
CA SER A 119 -4.51 -12.30 -3.06
C SER A 119 -4.70 -13.59 -3.89
N ALA A 120 -3.60 -14.13 -4.43
CA ALA A 120 -3.67 -15.30 -5.31
C ALA A 120 -4.47 -16.46 -4.70
N ASP A 121 -4.28 -16.75 -3.43
CA ASP A 121 -4.96 -17.87 -2.75
C ASP A 121 -6.38 -17.52 -2.29
N SER A 122 -6.59 -16.33 -1.73
CA SER A 122 -7.91 -15.90 -1.27
C SER A 122 -8.87 -15.51 -2.41
N LEU A 123 -8.37 -15.34 -3.64
CA LEU A 123 -9.22 -15.18 -4.82
C LEU A 123 -10.00 -16.42 -5.18
N LEU A 124 -9.52 -17.61 -4.83
CA LEU A 124 -10.23 -18.86 -5.03
C LEU A 124 -11.49 -18.94 -4.14
N ASP A 125 -11.41 -18.33 -2.96
CA ASP A 125 -12.48 -18.29 -1.96
C ASP A 125 -13.31 -16.99 -2.03
N ALA A 126 -13.03 -16.12 -2.99
CA ALA A 126 -13.68 -14.83 -3.10
C ALA A 126 -15.17 -14.95 -3.50
N THR A 127 -16.00 -14.26 -2.75
CA THR A 127 -17.42 -14.14 -3.05
C THR A 127 -17.64 -12.98 -4.02
N LYS A 128 -18.19 -13.29 -5.21
CA LYS A 128 -18.56 -12.29 -6.23
C LYS A 128 -20.05 -11.99 -6.13
N ILE A 129 -20.38 -10.71 -5.99
CA ILE A 129 -21.74 -10.23 -5.79
C ILE A 129 -22.03 -9.15 -6.84
N LYS A 130 -23.24 -9.18 -7.38
CA LYS A 130 -23.76 -8.08 -8.21
C LYS A 130 -24.79 -7.30 -7.42
N LEU A 131 -24.55 -6.01 -7.26
CA LEU A 131 -25.54 -5.13 -6.69
C LEU A 131 -26.43 -4.57 -7.78
N THR A 132 -27.73 -4.86 -7.70
CA THR A 132 -28.73 -4.38 -8.65
C THR A 132 -29.79 -3.55 -7.94
N VAL A 133 -30.28 -2.50 -8.59
CA VAL A 133 -31.42 -1.71 -8.15
C VAL A 133 -32.41 -1.65 -9.31
N ASP A 134 -33.68 -1.98 -9.04
CA ASP A 134 -34.75 -2.03 -10.04
C ASP A 134 -34.45 -2.88 -11.29
N GLY A 135 -33.57 -3.87 -11.15
CA GLY A 135 -33.13 -4.77 -12.22
C GLY A 135 -31.83 -4.34 -12.93
N ASP A 136 -31.40 -3.13 -12.73
CA ASP A 136 -30.16 -2.60 -13.32
C ASP A 136 -28.93 -2.92 -12.42
N GLU A 137 -27.89 -3.46 -13.03
CA GLU A 137 -26.59 -3.67 -12.35
C GLU A 137 -25.93 -2.31 -12.11
N LEU A 138 -25.61 -1.98 -10.85
CA LEU A 138 -24.91 -0.75 -10.48
C LEU A 138 -23.44 -0.98 -10.22
N MET A 139 -23.10 -2.05 -9.53
CA MET A 139 -21.71 -2.36 -9.18
C MET A 139 -21.51 -3.85 -8.96
N LYS A 140 -20.26 -4.26 -9.11
CA LYS A 140 -19.78 -5.59 -8.75
C LYS A 140 -19.00 -5.47 -7.44
N LEU A 141 -19.27 -6.37 -6.52
CA LEU A 141 -18.57 -6.48 -5.27
C LEU A 141 -17.77 -7.78 -5.27
N PHE A 142 -16.60 -7.70 -4.72
CA PHE A 142 -15.68 -8.82 -4.62
C PHE A 142 -15.15 -8.85 -3.18
N TYR A 143 -15.56 -9.85 -2.40
CA TYR A 143 -15.08 -10.03 -1.04
C TYR A 143 -14.00 -11.11 -1.02
N ALA A 144 -12.85 -10.79 -0.46
CA ALA A 144 -11.74 -11.70 -0.25
C ALA A 144 -11.38 -11.76 1.23
N PRO A 145 -11.55 -12.92 1.89
CA PRO A 145 -11.12 -13.08 3.28
C PRO A 145 -9.59 -13.17 3.34
N ALA A 146 -9.03 -12.60 4.40
CA ALA A 146 -7.58 -12.65 4.69
C ALA A 146 -6.70 -12.33 3.46
N ALA A 147 -7.10 -11.32 2.69
CA ALA A 147 -6.40 -10.91 1.50
C ALA A 147 -5.07 -10.24 1.85
N LYS A 148 -4.00 -10.56 1.12
CA LYS A 148 -2.71 -9.90 1.27
C LYS A 148 -2.75 -8.53 0.60
N LEU A 149 -2.43 -7.50 1.36
CA LEU A 149 -2.30 -6.12 0.92
C LEU A 149 -0.83 -5.74 0.91
N ILE A 150 -0.35 -5.13 -0.16
CA ILE A 150 1.03 -4.65 -0.29
C ILE A 150 1.01 -3.13 -0.27
N LEU A 151 1.70 -2.54 0.70
CA LEU A 151 1.95 -1.10 0.74
C LEU A 151 3.35 -0.84 0.20
N LEU A 152 3.43 -0.08 -0.88
CA LEU A 152 4.68 0.33 -1.53
C LEU A 152 5.00 1.77 -1.21
N ASN A 153 6.19 2.04 -0.72
CA ASN A 153 6.75 3.39 -0.57
C ASN A 153 7.59 3.69 -1.83
N LYS A 154 6.97 4.40 -2.77
CA LYS A 154 7.58 4.65 -4.10
C LYS A 154 8.68 5.68 -4.06
N LYS A 155 8.47 6.79 -3.34
CA LYS A 155 9.40 7.93 -3.36
C LYS A 155 9.12 8.95 -2.28
N TRP A 156 10.00 9.92 -2.16
CA TRP A 156 9.75 11.16 -1.42
C TRP A 156 8.57 11.93 -2.02
N LYS A 157 7.71 12.49 -1.18
CA LYS A 157 6.59 13.32 -1.64
C LYS A 157 7.03 14.49 -2.55
N ARG A 158 8.21 15.05 -2.28
CA ARG A 158 8.83 16.11 -3.08
C ARG A 158 9.91 15.60 -4.04
N GLY A 159 10.12 14.27 -4.11
CA GLY A 159 11.07 13.63 -5.01
C GLY A 159 10.54 13.61 -6.45
N ARG A 160 11.45 13.71 -7.42
CA ARG A 160 11.12 13.56 -8.85
C ARG A 160 11.12 12.09 -9.24
N ASP A 161 12.13 11.37 -8.80
CA ASP A 161 12.40 9.99 -9.21
C ASP A 161 11.84 9.02 -8.20
N ASP A 162 11.41 7.85 -8.65
CA ASP A 162 10.95 6.77 -7.79
C ASP A 162 12.16 6.08 -7.13
N GLY A 163 11.94 5.51 -5.94
CA GLY A 163 12.93 4.78 -5.17
C GLY A 163 13.83 5.65 -4.27
N PHE A 164 14.69 4.96 -3.56
CA PHE A 164 15.66 5.52 -2.61
C PHE A 164 17.04 4.93 -2.90
N ASP A 165 18.06 5.78 -2.92
CA ASP A 165 19.42 5.35 -3.16
C ASP A 165 20.04 4.75 -1.89
N ILE A 166 20.34 3.46 -1.93
CA ILE A 166 20.78 2.66 -0.79
C ILE A 166 22.10 1.96 -1.12
N GLY A 167 23.03 1.99 -0.18
CA GLY A 167 24.24 1.18 -0.26
C GLY A 167 23.90 -0.29 -0.04
N THR A 168 24.14 -1.13 -1.03
CA THR A 168 23.66 -2.53 -1.01
C THR A 168 24.27 -3.38 0.07
N LYS A 169 25.51 -3.12 0.48
CA LYS A 169 26.19 -3.86 1.54
C LYS A 169 25.95 -3.29 2.93
N THR A 170 25.82 -1.98 3.03
CA THR A 170 25.70 -1.32 4.34
C THR A 170 24.27 -1.01 4.75
N GLY A 171 23.32 -0.96 3.78
CA GLY A 171 21.94 -0.56 3.99
C GLY A 171 21.74 0.95 4.25
N PHE A 172 22.80 1.76 4.23
CA PHE A 172 22.69 3.20 4.47
C PHE A 172 22.02 3.92 3.31
N PHE A 173 21.11 4.84 3.64
CA PHE A 173 20.54 5.78 2.68
C PHE A 173 21.58 6.79 2.25
N LYS A 174 21.73 6.97 0.94
CA LYS A 174 22.80 7.82 0.37
C LYS A 174 22.31 9.25 0.13
N THR A 175 23.20 10.18 0.38
CA THR A 175 23.01 11.60 0.08
C THR A 175 23.47 11.92 -1.33
N LYS A 176 23.02 13.05 -1.90
CA LYS A 176 23.46 13.53 -3.22
C LYS A 176 25.00 13.60 -3.36
N LYS A 177 25.71 14.04 -2.32
CA LYS A 177 27.18 14.09 -2.31
C LYS A 177 27.84 12.72 -2.42
N GLN A 178 27.22 11.69 -1.84
CA GLN A 178 27.72 10.31 -1.91
C GLN A 178 27.43 9.67 -3.27
N LEU A 179 26.40 10.15 -3.99
CA LEU A 179 26.11 9.72 -5.36
C LEU A 179 27.17 10.26 -6.36
N GLU A 180 27.71 11.45 -6.10
CA GLU A 180 28.78 12.04 -6.93
C GLU A 180 30.11 11.30 -6.80
N LYS A 181 30.37 10.65 -5.66
CA LYS A 181 31.59 9.88 -5.38
C LYS A 181 31.22 8.54 -4.74
N PRO A 182 30.74 7.57 -5.55
CA PRO A 182 30.32 6.28 -5.04
C PRO A 182 31.51 5.49 -4.48
N ASN A 183 31.29 4.82 -3.35
CA ASN A 183 32.26 3.91 -2.77
C ASN A 183 32.13 2.55 -3.49
N PRO A 184 33.20 2.04 -4.15
CA PRO A 184 33.17 0.74 -4.83
C PRO A 184 32.86 -0.44 -3.89
N GLU A 185 33.21 -0.32 -2.60
CA GLU A 185 32.96 -1.36 -1.59
C GLU A 185 31.49 -1.43 -1.13
N ASP A 186 30.73 -0.36 -1.39
CA ASP A 186 29.29 -0.26 -1.06
C ASP A 186 28.52 0.28 -2.28
N PRO A 187 28.29 -0.57 -3.28
CA PRO A 187 27.58 -0.17 -4.50
C PRO A 187 26.20 0.40 -4.16
N ILE A 188 25.80 1.43 -4.89
CA ILE A 188 24.53 2.11 -4.67
C ILE A 188 23.50 1.55 -5.64
N GLN A 189 22.32 1.24 -5.12
CA GLN A 189 21.16 0.81 -5.91
C GLN A 189 19.95 1.64 -5.53
N ASN A 190 19.15 1.99 -6.53
CA ASN A 190 17.86 2.63 -6.33
C ASN A 190 16.82 1.54 -6.00
N ILE A 191 16.19 1.66 -4.84
CA ILE A 191 15.33 0.62 -4.25
C ILE A 191 14.03 1.26 -3.75
N MET A 192 12.89 0.67 -4.07
CA MET A 192 11.60 0.98 -3.44
C MET A 192 11.39 0.08 -2.22
N LEU A 193 10.81 0.63 -1.17
CA LEU A 193 10.52 -0.12 0.05
C LEU A 193 9.06 -0.55 0.08
N TYR A 194 8.80 -1.77 0.49
CA TYR A 194 7.43 -2.26 0.67
C TYR A 194 7.27 -3.01 1.98
N THR A 195 6.04 -3.18 2.35
CA THR A 195 5.61 -4.14 3.37
C THR A 195 4.27 -4.72 2.98
N TYR A 196 3.85 -5.78 3.65
CA TYR A 196 2.53 -6.36 3.42
C TYR A 196 1.83 -6.65 4.74
N ASP A 197 0.51 -6.72 4.67
CA ASP A 197 -0.35 -7.13 5.76
C ASP A 197 -1.53 -7.95 5.21
N THR A 198 -2.28 -8.61 6.08
CA THR A 198 -3.43 -9.43 5.71
C THR A 198 -4.69 -8.84 6.31
N SER A 199 -5.75 -8.68 5.50
CA SER A 199 -7.02 -8.14 5.95
C SER A 199 -8.17 -8.70 5.14
N ASP A 200 -9.38 -8.68 5.71
CA ASP A 200 -10.60 -8.87 4.95
C ASP A 200 -10.81 -7.66 4.03
N VAL A 201 -11.10 -7.93 2.76
CA VAL A 201 -11.23 -6.91 1.72
C VAL A 201 -12.60 -7.01 1.05
N LEU A 202 -13.24 -5.87 0.84
CA LEU A 202 -14.37 -5.70 -0.06
C LEU A 202 -13.98 -4.75 -1.20
N TYR A 203 -13.81 -5.32 -2.38
CA TYR A 203 -13.49 -4.58 -3.58
C TYR A 203 -14.79 -4.20 -4.32
N VAL A 204 -14.98 -2.92 -4.57
CA VAL A 204 -16.19 -2.34 -5.19
C VAL A 204 -15.84 -1.81 -6.56
N GLN A 205 -16.48 -2.35 -7.58
CA GLN A 205 -16.31 -1.95 -8.97
C GLN A 205 -17.62 -1.40 -9.51
N PRO A 206 -17.77 -0.05 -9.61
CA PRO A 206 -18.90 0.56 -10.28
C PRO A 206 -18.92 0.20 -11.76
N ILE A 207 -20.09 0.02 -12.35
CA ILE A 207 -20.18 -0.21 -13.80
C ILE A 207 -19.90 1.08 -14.56
N LYS A 208 -19.24 0.96 -15.74
CA LYS A 208 -18.86 2.12 -16.57
C LYS A 208 -20.06 2.95 -17.04
N SER A 209 -21.21 2.33 -17.22
CA SER A 209 -22.45 3.00 -17.67
C SER A 209 -23.02 4.00 -16.66
N LEU A 210 -22.58 3.98 -15.40
CA LEU A 210 -22.92 5.02 -14.41
C LEU A 210 -22.26 6.37 -14.71
N GLY A 211 -21.23 6.40 -15.58
CA GLY A 211 -20.55 7.63 -15.95
C GLY A 211 -19.96 8.42 -14.78
N LEU A 212 -19.54 7.73 -13.71
CA LEU A 212 -18.99 8.38 -12.53
C LEU A 212 -17.71 9.13 -12.87
N THR A 213 -17.64 10.39 -12.46
CA THR A 213 -16.40 11.17 -12.48
C THR A 213 -15.49 10.75 -11.33
N GLU A 214 -14.26 11.23 -11.32
CA GLU A 214 -13.33 10.97 -10.21
C GLU A 214 -13.88 11.47 -8.88
N GLU A 215 -14.42 12.69 -8.86
CA GLU A 215 -15.07 13.27 -7.68
C GLU A 215 -16.29 12.45 -7.24
N GLY A 216 -17.03 11.88 -8.18
CA GLY A 216 -18.17 11.01 -7.90
C GLY A 216 -17.74 9.73 -7.19
N VAL A 217 -16.64 9.10 -7.63
CA VAL A 217 -16.10 7.89 -6.97
C VAL A 217 -15.50 8.21 -5.60
N VAL A 218 -14.79 9.34 -5.47
CA VAL A 218 -14.30 9.83 -4.16
C VAL A 218 -15.47 10.05 -3.19
N THR A 219 -16.53 10.70 -3.65
CA THR A 219 -17.72 10.92 -2.84
C THR A 219 -18.37 9.59 -2.42
N MET A 220 -18.46 8.64 -3.34
CA MET A 220 -18.99 7.30 -3.06
C MET A 220 -18.11 6.55 -2.05
N GLN A 221 -16.78 6.65 -2.15
CA GLN A 221 -15.87 6.08 -1.18
C GLN A 221 -16.17 6.56 0.23
N TYR A 222 -16.19 7.88 0.44
CA TYR A 222 -16.49 8.45 1.77
C TYR A 222 -17.90 8.11 2.25
N ALA A 223 -18.88 8.07 1.35
CA ALA A 223 -20.24 7.69 1.70
C ALA A 223 -20.33 6.24 2.17
N LEU A 224 -19.64 5.32 1.49
CA LEU A 224 -19.56 3.90 1.89
C LEU A 224 -18.88 3.74 3.25
N GLU A 225 -17.74 4.38 3.47
CA GLU A 225 -17.05 4.36 4.78
C GLU A 225 -18.01 4.81 5.89
N LYS A 226 -18.62 5.97 5.75
CA LYS A 226 -19.52 6.53 6.76
C LYS A 226 -20.80 5.72 6.95
N ALA A 227 -21.36 5.16 5.90
CA ALA A 227 -22.52 4.29 6.00
C ALA A 227 -22.18 3.01 6.78
N ILE A 228 -21.02 2.40 6.53
CA ILE A 228 -20.57 1.21 7.23
C ILE A 228 -20.27 1.52 8.70
N GLU A 229 -19.55 2.60 9.00
CA GLU A 229 -19.28 3.05 10.37
C GLU A 229 -20.58 3.20 11.18
N GLN A 230 -21.58 3.85 10.59
CA GLN A 230 -22.89 4.06 11.24
C GLN A 230 -23.70 2.77 11.37
N LEU A 231 -23.75 1.96 10.32
CA LEU A 231 -24.54 0.73 10.29
C LEU A 231 -24.06 -0.30 11.33
N TYR A 232 -22.74 -0.39 11.51
CA TYR A 232 -22.12 -1.36 12.41
C TYR A 232 -21.66 -0.76 13.73
N ASN A 233 -21.84 0.56 13.92
CA ASN A 233 -21.40 1.30 15.10
C ASN A 233 -19.92 1.03 15.44
N ILE A 234 -19.07 1.16 14.45
CA ILE A 234 -17.61 0.97 14.53
C ILE A 234 -16.87 2.30 14.51
N GLU A 235 -15.63 2.29 14.99
CA GLU A 235 -14.79 3.48 14.96
C GLU A 235 -14.20 3.72 13.55
N PRO A 236 -13.96 4.99 13.16
CA PRO A 236 -13.41 5.33 11.83
C PRO A 236 -12.05 4.70 11.51
N VAL A 237 -11.32 4.23 12.54
CA VAL A 237 -10.01 3.58 12.37
C VAL A 237 -10.09 2.08 12.11
N GLU A 238 -11.29 1.48 12.20
CA GLU A 238 -11.47 0.03 12.06
C GLU A 238 -11.65 -0.42 10.60
N ILE A 239 -12.10 0.50 9.74
CA ILE A 239 -12.18 0.29 8.28
C ILE A 239 -11.50 1.46 7.60
N ASP A 240 -10.73 1.17 6.57
CA ASP A 240 -10.14 2.17 5.67
C ASP A 240 -10.57 1.85 4.23
N ALA A 241 -10.65 2.87 3.40
CA ALA A 241 -10.97 2.74 1.98
C ALA A 241 -9.93 3.42 1.10
N ARG A 242 -9.67 2.83 -0.06
CA ARG A 242 -8.74 3.35 -1.06
C ARG A 242 -9.34 3.30 -2.43
N LEU A 243 -9.05 4.34 -3.21
CA LEU A 243 -9.29 4.30 -4.65
C LEU A 243 -8.32 3.31 -5.29
N MET A 244 -8.82 2.51 -6.20
CA MET A 244 -8.08 1.47 -6.90
C MET A 244 -8.21 1.65 -8.41
N GLY A 245 -7.14 1.28 -9.11
CA GLY A 245 -7.01 1.53 -10.53
C GLY A 245 -6.35 2.88 -10.83
N SER A 246 -5.81 3.00 -12.01
CA SER A 246 -5.16 4.21 -12.52
C SER A 246 -5.86 4.69 -13.80
N ASP A 247 -5.56 5.92 -14.20
CA ASP A 247 -6.12 6.56 -15.38
C ASP A 247 -7.66 6.62 -15.36
N GLU A 248 -8.33 5.94 -16.29
CA GLU A 248 -9.79 5.90 -16.41
C GLU A 248 -10.47 4.91 -15.45
N TYR A 249 -9.72 4.07 -14.78
CA TYR A 249 -10.27 3.03 -13.91
C TYR A 249 -10.57 3.58 -12.53
N LYS A 250 -11.79 3.43 -12.07
CA LYS A 250 -12.29 4.00 -10.82
C LYS A 250 -12.97 2.93 -9.98
N ASN A 251 -12.20 2.32 -9.10
CA ASN A 251 -12.69 1.29 -8.18
C ASN A 251 -12.42 1.72 -6.74
N ILE A 252 -13.06 1.07 -5.78
CA ILE A 252 -12.87 1.31 -4.35
C ILE A 252 -12.52 -0.03 -3.69
N MET A 253 -11.53 -0.03 -2.83
CA MET A 253 -11.21 -1.14 -1.95
C MET A 253 -11.42 -0.71 -0.51
N LEU A 254 -12.32 -1.41 0.19
CA LEU A 254 -12.51 -1.32 1.63
C LEU A 254 -11.74 -2.46 2.29
N TYR A 255 -11.07 -2.20 3.40
CA TYR A 255 -10.37 -3.23 4.16
C TYR A 255 -10.44 -2.95 5.65
N GLU A 256 -10.43 -4.01 6.44
CA GLU A 256 -10.46 -3.92 7.90
C GLU A 256 -9.05 -3.63 8.41
N SER A 257 -8.85 -2.43 8.98
CA SER A 257 -7.54 -1.95 9.44
C SER A 257 -7.21 -2.35 10.89
N ALA A 258 -8.19 -2.86 11.62
CA ALA A 258 -7.99 -3.39 12.97
C ALA A 258 -7.27 -4.74 12.94
N GLU A 259 -6.37 -4.98 13.90
CA GLU A 259 -5.76 -6.30 14.09
C GLU A 259 -6.85 -7.34 14.41
N GLY A 260 -6.90 -8.40 13.60
CA GLY A 260 -7.77 -9.55 13.84
C GLY A 260 -9.16 -9.49 13.22
N SER A 261 -9.37 -8.73 12.15
CA SER A 261 -10.63 -8.64 11.39
C SER A 261 -11.91 -8.61 12.26
N ILE A 262 -12.67 -7.55 12.17
CA ILE A 262 -13.94 -7.37 12.91
C ILE A 262 -15.13 -8.08 12.25
N GLY A 263 -14.96 -8.59 11.02
CA GLY A 263 -15.95 -9.37 10.29
C GLY A 263 -17.08 -8.57 9.66
N VAL A 264 -17.00 -7.26 9.62
CA VAL A 264 -17.99 -6.35 9.03
C VAL A 264 -18.09 -6.55 7.53
N LEU A 265 -16.97 -6.58 6.81
CA LEU A 265 -16.96 -6.77 5.36
C LEU A 265 -17.46 -8.14 4.95
N LYS A 266 -17.22 -9.15 5.78
CA LYS A 266 -17.78 -10.50 5.62
C LYS A 266 -19.31 -10.50 5.77
N ASP A 267 -19.83 -9.78 6.75
CA ASP A 267 -21.28 -9.69 6.95
C ASP A 267 -21.95 -8.93 5.79
N ILE A 268 -21.36 -7.84 5.31
CA ILE A 268 -21.83 -7.13 4.12
C ILE A 268 -21.84 -8.06 2.89
N ALA A 269 -20.79 -8.85 2.69
CA ALA A 269 -20.72 -9.79 1.58
C ALA A 269 -21.81 -10.86 1.63
N ARG A 270 -22.21 -11.29 2.83
CA ARG A 270 -23.31 -12.23 3.04
C ARG A 270 -24.69 -11.59 2.87
N ASN A 271 -24.79 -10.30 3.18
CA ASN A 271 -26.05 -9.54 3.20
C ASN A 271 -25.90 -8.23 2.40
N PRO A 272 -25.66 -8.31 1.06
CA PRO A 272 -25.37 -7.12 0.25
C PRO A 272 -26.52 -6.11 0.18
N ALA A 273 -27.74 -6.51 0.53
CA ALA A 273 -28.88 -5.61 0.65
C ALA A 273 -28.67 -4.51 1.71
N LYS A 274 -27.74 -4.67 2.62
CA LYS A 274 -27.38 -3.64 3.61
C LYS A 274 -26.66 -2.42 3.01
N LEU A 275 -26.16 -2.55 1.78
CA LEU A 275 -25.54 -1.44 1.03
C LEU A 275 -26.54 -0.66 0.15
N ARG A 276 -27.84 -0.93 0.25
CA ARG A 276 -28.90 -0.25 -0.51
C ARG A 276 -29.40 1.03 0.14
#